data_75c1de6bd056ad8719376cb2a8403bf5
#
_entry.id   75c1de6bd056ad8719376cb2a8403bf5
#
_cell.length_a   1.000
_cell.length_b   1.000
_cell.length_c   1.000
_cell.angle_alpha   90.00
_cell.angle_beta   90.00
_cell.angle_gamma   90.00
#
_symmetry.space_group_name_H-M   'P 1'
#
loop_
_entity.id
_entity.type
_entity.pdbx_description
1 polymer ?
#
loop_
_entity_poly.entity_id
_entity_poly.type
_entity_poly.pdbx_seq_one_letter_code
_entity_poly.pdbx_strand_id
1 'polypeptide(L)'
;MSELHVLLRFRFARFRALLVKECRLILRDPSYLVIGLGLPLLMLFLYGFGISMDIRNVPADIVLEESTPAALAVARRFEANAYLSGIRSESPAKTEARFSKRETEAVIRIDSGFARSVEKGDAAVGLTLYGVDSNTAQMVRSYAEGVLGTALSDPRLASPLRDSSSAEMPVQLTSRLWFNEAANSTWYLVPGILIIVTSVSESFLGSLVIARECERGTLHALFATPASSLEILLSKLIPCAGIALLGFFLCLFMAIGLFEVPLRGSIFWLLTTAFLYSTAAAALGLFISAKVKSQFLATEISIMASFLPTMMLSGFLFDLRSVPEWIEWIGRLFPPAYALQSLKICFLSGGNESELAMNALVVALSAVLFLMLTLKLLGKRPAKIELKEDAS
;
A
#
# COMPACT_ATOMS: atom_id res chain seq x y z
N MET A 1 14.53 1.71 40.87
CA MET A 1 14.09 0.28 40.84
C MET A 1 12.74 0.04 41.53
N SER A 2 12.34 0.80 42.54
CA SER A 2 11.05 0.66 43.23
C SER A 2 9.82 1.01 42.39
N GLU A 3 9.89 1.97 41.49
CA GLU A 3 8.76 2.37 40.64
C GLU A 3 8.38 1.33 39.59
N LEU A 4 9.35 0.59 39.02
CA LEU A 4 9.09 -0.46 38.06
C LEU A 4 8.32 -1.65 38.66
N HIS A 5 8.56 -1.96 39.94
CA HIS A 5 7.87 -3.03 40.64
C HIS A 5 6.39 -2.72 40.94
N VAL A 6 6.03 -1.45 41.10
CA VAL A 6 4.63 -1.04 41.30
C VAL A 6 3.85 -1.06 40.00
N LEU A 7 4.49 -0.77 38.89
CA LEU A 7 3.91 -0.80 37.53
C LEU A 7 3.57 -2.22 37.05
N LEU A 8 4.28 -3.24 37.53
CA LEU A 8 4.25 -4.62 37.04
C LEU A 8 3.51 -5.64 37.91
N ARG A 9 2.88 -5.23 39.04
CA ARG A 9 2.07 -6.15 39.86
C ARG A 9 0.80 -6.57 39.14
N PHE A 10 0.94 -7.50 38.21
CA PHE A 10 -0.15 -8.06 37.43
C PHE A 10 -0.98 -9.07 38.21
N ARG A 11 -2.31 -8.87 38.28
CA ARG A 11 -3.26 -9.86 38.83
C ARG A 11 -4.32 -10.20 37.79
N PHE A 12 -4.33 -11.44 37.38
CA PHE A 12 -5.20 -11.92 36.29
C PHE A 12 -6.69 -11.61 36.52
N ALA A 13 -7.19 -11.72 37.76
CA ALA A 13 -8.59 -11.41 38.06
C ALA A 13 -8.96 -9.94 37.79
N ARG A 14 -8.06 -9.00 38.16
CA ARG A 14 -8.27 -7.56 37.88
C ARG A 14 -8.21 -7.24 36.38
N PHE A 15 -7.21 -7.80 35.73
CA PHE A 15 -7.06 -7.68 34.30
C PHE A 15 -8.31 -8.18 33.57
N ARG A 16 -8.82 -9.38 33.90
CA ARG A 16 -10.04 -9.93 33.32
C ARG A 16 -11.26 -9.01 33.52
N ALA A 17 -11.43 -8.45 34.71
CA ALA A 17 -12.53 -7.53 35.00
C ALA A 17 -12.46 -6.26 34.12
N LEU A 18 -11.26 -5.69 34.00
CA LEU A 18 -11.03 -4.51 33.12
C LEU A 18 -11.24 -4.88 31.66
N LEU A 19 -10.73 -6.01 31.20
CA LEU A 19 -10.88 -6.47 29.81
C LEU A 19 -12.35 -6.66 29.44
N VAL A 20 -13.14 -7.30 30.32
CA VAL A 20 -14.58 -7.49 30.08
C VAL A 20 -15.32 -6.14 30.03
N LYS A 21 -14.94 -5.20 30.91
CA LYS A 21 -15.49 -3.82 30.87
C LYS A 21 -15.20 -3.17 29.53
N GLU A 22 -13.96 -3.18 29.07
CA GLU A 22 -13.56 -2.55 27.81
C GLU A 22 -14.19 -3.23 26.60
N CYS A 23 -14.23 -4.56 26.54
CA CYS A 23 -14.93 -5.30 25.48
C CYS A 23 -16.41 -4.91 25.40
N ARG A 24 -17.11 -4.82 26.54
CA ARG A 24 -18.53 -4.41 26.55
C ARG A 24 -18.71 -2.97 26.10
N LEU A 25 -17.80 -2.07 26.46
CA LEU A 25 -17.84 -0.68 26.07
C LEU A 25 -17.69 -0.56 24.55
N ILE A 26 -16.70 -1.23 23.98
CA ILE A 26 -16.42 -1.20 22.56
C ILE A 26 -17.55 -1.83 21.73
N LEU A 27 -18.05 -3.00 22.15
CA LEU A 27 -19.14 -3.69 21.44
C LEU A 27 -20.50 -2.97 21.49
N ARG A 28 -20.71 -2.12 22.52
CA ARG A 28 -21.95 -1.33 22.66
C ARG A 28 -21.88 0.04 22.00
N ASP A 29 -20.70 0.50 21.64
CA ASP A 29 -20.53 1.79 20.99
C ASP A 29 -20.40 1.58 19.47
N PRO A 30 -21.45 1.94 18.68
CA PRO A 30 -21.43 1.74 17.23
C PRO A 30 -20.28 2.46 16.53
N SER A 31 -19.73 3.53 17.13
CA SER A 31 -18.60 4.28 16.56
C SER A 31 -17.37 3.40 16.40
N TYR A 32 -17.07 2.54 17.39
CA TYR A 32 -15.94 1.62 17.31
C TYR A 32 -16.13 0.57 16.21
N LEU A 33 -17.37 0.08 16.04
CA LEU A 33 -17.67 -0.92 15.01
C LEU A 33 -17.60 -0.30 13.60
N VAL A 34 -18.15 0.91 13.43
CA VAL A 34 -18.09 1.63 12.16
C VAL A 34 -16.64 1.94 11.77
N ILE A 35 -15.82 2.38 12.73
CA ILE A 35 -14.41 2.71 12.46
C ILE A 35 -13.57 1.44 12.26
N GLY A 36 -13.78 0.42 13.09
CA GLY A 36 -12.96 -0.80 13.04
C GLY A 36 -13.31 -1.77 11.92
N LEU A 37 -14.57 -1.79 11.47
CA LEU A 37 -15.04 -2.71 10.44
C LEU A 37 -15.52 -1.97 9.19
N GLY A 38 -16.33 -0.93 9.36
CA GLY A 38 -16.93 -0.20 8.25
C GLY A 38 -15.94 0.63 7.47
N LEU A 39 -15.08 1.39 8.16
CA LEU A 39 -14.05 2.23 7.51
C LEU A 39 -13.04 1.39 6.70
N PRO A 40 -12.49 0.27 7.22
CA PRO A 40 -11.65 -0.62 6.44
C PRO A 40 -12.31 -1.11 5.15
N LEU A 41 -13.53 -1.61 5.25
CA LEU A 41 -14.26 -2.10 4.08
C LEU A 41 -14.52 -1.00 3.06
N LEU A 42 -15.01 0.15 3.52
CA LEU A 42 -15.28 1.31 2.65
C LEU A 42 -14.01 1.74 1.90
N MET A 43 -12.88 1.85 2.61
CA MET A 43 -11.59 2.21 2.02
C MET A 43 -11.11 1.16 1.03
N LEU A 44 -11.24 -0.13 1.37
CA LEU A 44 -10.88 -1.22 0.45
C LEU A 44 -11.69 -1.17 -0.85
N PHE A 45 -13.01 -0.94 -0.75
CA PHE A 45 -13.87 -0.79 -1.92
C PHE A 45 -13.49 0.46 -2.73
N LEU A 46 -13.35 1.59 -2.06
CA LEU A 46 -13.04 2.85 -2.72
C LEU A 46 -11.70 2.78 -3.48
N TYR A 47 -10.66 2.30 -2.83
CA TYR A 47 -9.32 2.21 -3.43
C TYR A 47 -9.17 0.99 -4.34
N GLY A 48 -9.77 -0.15 -3.98
CA GLY A 48 -9.65 -1.38 -4.77
C GLY A 48 -10.35 -1.31 -6.13
N PHE A 49 -11.48 -0.60 -6.22
CA PHE A 49 -12.17 -0.35 -7.48
C PHE A 49 -11.84 1.00 -8.09
N GLY A 50 -11.52 2.01 -7.27
CA GLY A 50 -11.27 3.37 -7.73
C GLY A 50 -9.86 3.61 -8.28
N ILE A 51 -8.87 2.87 -7.78
CA ILE A 51 -7.48 2.98 -8.24
C ILE A 51 -7.15 1.77 -9.10
N SER A 52 -7.12 1.96 -10.41
CA SER A 52 -6.55 1.00 -11.35
C SER A 52 -5.29 1.62 -11.94
N MET A 53 -4.16 0.93 -11.77
CA MET A 53 -2.93 1.25 -12.51
C MET A 53 -2.89 0.49 -13.84
N ASP A 54 -3.87 -0.38 -14.10
CA ASP A 54 -3.97 -1.09 -15.37
C ASP A 54 -4.52 -0.14 -16.42
N ILE A 55 -3.62 0.31 -17.25
CA ILE A 55 -3.98 1.11 -18.42
C ILE A 55 -4.43 0.12 -19.49
N ARG A 56 -5.74 0.09 -19.75
CA ARG A 56 -6.34 -0.70 -20.82
C ARG A 56 -7.00 0.26 -21.80
N ASN A 57 -6.94 -0.08 -23.08
CA ASN A 57 -7.57 0.70 -24.14
C ASN A 57 -7.08 2.17 -24.22
N VAL A 58 -5.77 2.41 -24.06
CA VAL A 58 -5.21 3.73 -24.28
C VAL A 58 -5.49 4.17 -25.70
N PRO A 59 -6.22 5.29 -25.91
CA PRO A 59 -6.47 5.79 -27.24
C PRO A 59 -5.14 6.22 -27.87
N ALA A 60 -4.74 5.49 -28.91
CA ALA A 60 -3.50 5.71 -29.63
C ALA A 60 -3.80 5.94 -31.12
N ASP A 61 -3.31 7.03 -31.69
CA ASP A 61 -3.41 7.27 -33.12
C ASP A 61 -2.14 6.77 -33.84
N ILE A 62 -2.35 5.96 -34.88
CA ILE A 62 -1.27 5.42 -35.72
C ILE A 62 -1.21 6.21 -37.00
N VAL A 63 -0.14 6.96 -37.18
CA VAL A 63 0.12 7.76 -38.40
C VAL A 63 1.09 6.99 -39.27
N LEU A 64 0.62 6.62 -40.48
CA LEU A 64 1.41 5.95 -41.50
C LEU A 64 1.76 6.94 -42.59
N GLU A 65 3.06 7.26 -42.73
CA GLU A 65 3.56 8.06 -43.84
C GLU A 65 3.97 7.20 -45.05
N GLU A 66 4.09 5.89 -44.83
CA GLU A 66 4.45 4.90 -45.85
C GLU A 66 3.52 3.68 -45.79
N SER A 67 3.01 3.25 -46.95
CA SER A 67 2.10 2.10 -47.06
C SER A 67 2.80 0.81 -47.51
N THR A 68 4.03 0.58 -47.08
CA THR A 68 4.76 -0.66 -47.38
C THR A 68 4.25 -1.84 -46.58
N PRO A 69 4.43 -3.09 -47.03
CA PRO A 69 4.04 -4.28 -46.27
C PRO A 69 4.63 -4.33 -44.85
N ALA A 70 5.87 -3.84 -44.68
CA ALA A 70 6.54 -3.78 -43.38
C ALA A 70 5.88 -2.77 -42.42
N ALA A 71 5.61 -1.55 -42.93
CA ALA A 71 4.92 -0.52 -42.12
C ALA A 71 3.50 -0.94 -41.73
N LEU A 72 2.76 -1.55 -42.68
CA LEU A 72 1.43 -2.08 -42.42
C LEU A 72 1.42 -3.24 -41.40
N ALA A 73 2.42 -4.10 -41.42
CA ALA A 73 2.52 -5.19 -40.45
C ALA A 73 2.78 -4.70 -39.02
N VAL A 74 3.63 -3.68 -38.85
CA VAL A 74 3.86 -3.03 -37.56
C VAL A 74 2.59 -2.33 -37.07
N ALA A 75 1.93 -1.56 -37.96
CA ALA A 75 0.68 -0.88 -37.60
C ALA A 75 -0.40 -1.85 -37.11
N ARG A 76 -0.61 -2.97 -37.83
CA ARG A 76 -1.56 -4.01 -37.44
C ARG A 76 -1.27 -4.61 -36.05
N ARG A 77 -0.02 -4.72 -35.67
CA ARG A 77 0.35 -5.21 -34.32
C ARG A 77 0.00 -4.21 -33.23
N PHE A 78 0.15 -2.91 -33.47
CA PHE A 78 -0.32 -1.87 -32.59
C PHE A 78 -1.85 -1.83 -32.52
N GLU A 79 -2.56 -2.02 -33.64
CA GLU A 79 -4.03 -2.12 -33.70
C GLU A 79 -4.57 -3.34 -32.93
N ALA A 80 -3.85 -4.47 -32.98
CA ALA A 80 -4.23 -5.72 -32.33
C ALA A 80 -3.80 -5.81 -30.84
N ASN A 81 -3.12 -4.78 -30.33
CA ASN A 81 -2.63 -4.79 -28.95
C ASN A 81 -3.80 -4.58 -27.96
N ALA A 82 -3.88 -5.41 -26.93
CA ALA A 82 -4.96 -5.36 -25.94
C ALA A 82 -4.90 -4.12 -25.03
N TYR A 83 -3.75 -3.46 -24.95
CA TYR A 83 -3.51 -2.31 -24.06
C TYR A 83 -3.63 -0.97 -24.79
N LEU A 84 -3.49 -0.97 -26.13
CA LEU A 84 -3.55 0.21 -26.97
C LEU A 84 -4.77 0.11 -27.90
N SER A 85 -5.70 1.05 -27.80
CA SER A 85 -6.77 1.21 -28.79
C SER A 85 -6.22 1.94 -30.00
N GLY A 86 -5.44 1.24 -30.82
CA GLY A 86 -4.81 1.79 -32.00
C GLY A 86 -5.83 2.13 -33.06
N ILE A 87 -6.00 3.42 -33.38
CA ILE A 87 -6.85 3.90 -34.50
C ILE A 87 -5.94 4.47 -35.58
N ARG A 88 -6.07 3.96 -36.79
CA ARG A 88 -5.31 4.49 -37.92
C ARG A 88 -5.83 5.87 -38.29
N SER A 89 -4.97 6.87 -38.19
CA SER A 89 -5.33 8.23 -38.55
C SER A 89 -5.16 8.48 -40.04
N GLU A 90 -6.12 9.18 -40.64
CA GLU A 90 -6.12 9.53 -42.06
C GLU A 90 -5.18 10.67 -42.37
N SER A 91 -4.84 11.53 -41.41
CA SER A 91 -3.91 12.64 -41.64
C SER A 91 -3.21 13.10 -40.37
N PRO A 92 -1.93 13.52 -40.44
CA PRO A 92 -1.19 14.05 -39.28
C PRO A 92 -1.89 15.25 -38.63
N ALA A 93 -2.54 16.13 -39.38
CA ALA A 93 -3.23 17.30 -38.87
C ALA A 93 -4.45 16.93 -38.00
N LYS A 94 -5.20 15.86 -38.37
CA LYS A 94 -6.31 15.36 -37.53
C LYS A 94 -5.79 14.74 -36.24
N THR A 95 -4.68 14.01 -36.29
CA THR A 95 -4.01 13.43 -35.12
C THR A 95 -3.58 14.51 -34.14
N GLU A 96 -2.93 15.56 -34.62
CA GLU A 96 -2.47 16.67 -33.77
C GLU A 96 -3.64 17.42 -33.11
N ALA A 97 -4.75 17.61 -33.86
CA ALA A 97 -5.97 18.20 -33.30
C ALA A 97 -6.60 17.32 -32.22
N ARG A 98 -6.63 15.98 -32.37
CA ARG A 98 -7.14 15.04 -31.37
C ARG A 98 -6.21 14.96 -30.16
N PHE A 99 -4.92 14.93 -30.37
CA PHE A 99 -3.91 14.94 -29.30
C PHE A 99 -4.00 16.23 -28.48
N SER A 100 -4.16 17.39 -29.10
CA SER A 100 -4.34 18.68 -28.41
C SER A 100 -5.63 18.73 -27.57
N LYS A 101 -6.69 18.03 -28.01
CA LYS A 101 -7.97 17.93 -27.31
C LYS A 101 -8.01 16.83 -26.25
N ARG A 102 -6.93 16.08 -26.03
CA ARG A 102 -6.87 14.90 -25.17
C ARG A 102 -7.82 13.76 -25.55
N GLU A 103 -8.17 13.66 -26.82
CA GLU A 103 -8.93 12.53 -27.35
C GLU A 103 -8.01 11.32 -27.61
N THR A 104 -6.69 11.55 -27.66
CA THR A 104 -5.64 10.56 -27.88
C THR A 104 -4.50 10.83 -26.91
N GLU A 105 -3.99 9.78 -26.27
CA GLU A 105 -2.90 9.85 -25.28
C GLU A 105 -1.54 9.44 -25.87
N ALA A 106 -1.55 8.73 -26.99
CA ALA A 106 -0.35 8.31 -27.68
C ALA A 106 -0.47 8.50 -29.18
N VAL A 107 0.61 8.93 -29.81
CA VAL A 107 0.74 9.00 -31.26
C VAL A 107 1.93 8.16 -31.70
N ILE A 108 1.66 7.15 -32.51
CA ILE A 108 2.65 6.23 -33.07
C ILE A 108 2.85 6.62 -34.52
N ARG A 109 4.04 7.10 -34.84
CA ARG A 109 4.36 7.59 -36.18
C ARG A 109 5.36 6.65 -36.85
N ILE A 110 4.97 6.14 -38.00
CA ILE A 110 5.82 5.33 -38.85
C ILE A 110 6.20 6.22 -40.08
N ASP A 111 7.45 6.69 -40.04
CA ASP A 111 7.95 7.68 -40.99
C ASP A 111 8.13 7.10 -42.42
N SER A 112 8.21 7.99 -43.39
CA SER A 112 8.54 7.65 -44.75
C SER A 112 9.97 7.10 -44.87
N GLY A 113 10.14 5.93 -45.49
CA GLY A 113 11.44 5.24 -45.58
C GLY A 113 11.65 4.17 -44.51
N PHE A 114 10.63 3.88 -43.70
CA PHE A 114 10.66 2.84 -42.68
C PHE A 114 11.12 1.48 -43.19
N ALA A 115 10.63 1.05 -44.38
CA ALA A 115 11.04 -0.21 -44.99
C ALA A 115 12.56 -0.27 -45.28
N ARG A 116 13.16 0.82 -45.74
CA ARG A 116 14.62 0.87 -45.97
C ARG A 116 15.41 0.86 -44.64
N SER A 117 14.86 1.47 -43.61
CA SER A 117 15.47 1.46 -42.26
C SER A 117 15.43 0.07 -41.65
N VAL A 118 14.35 -0.70 -41.85
CA VAL A 118 14.26 -2.11 -41.44
C VAL A 118 15.33 -2.94 -42.16
N GLU A 119 15.55 -2.73 -43.47
CA GLU A 119 16.58 -3.41 -44.25
C GLU A 119 18.00 -3.14 -43.71
N LYS A 120 18.25 -1.91 -43.26
CA LYS A 120 19.54 -1.50 -42.68
C LYS A 120 19.74 -1.90 -41.23
N GLY A 121 18.69 -2.41 -40.56
CA GLY A 121 18.72 -2.74 -39.12
C GLY A 121 18.63 -1.52 -38.19
N ASP A 122 18.26 -0.35 -38.72
CA ASP A 122 18.14 0.90 -37.97
C ASP A 122 16.71 1.46 -38.08
N ALA A 123 15.73 0.61 -37.84
CA ALA A 123 14.33 1.00 -37.91
C ALA A 123 13.89 1.72 -36.65
N ALA A 124 13.36 2.92 -36.81
CA ALA A 124 12.80 3.73 -35.75
C ALA A 124 11.32 4.01 -35.99
N VAL A 125 10.55 4.00 -34.89
CA VAL A 125 9.15 4.44 -34.88
C VAL A 125 9.05 5.60 -33.90
N GLY A 126 8.48 6.71 -34.35
CA GLY A 126 8.24 7.87 -33.51
C GLY A 126 7.10 7.61 -32.56
N LEU A 127 7.33 7.80 -31.25
CA LEU A 127 6.33 7.68 -30.20
C LEU A 127 6.19 9.03 -29.49
N THR A 128 5.01 9.66 -29.61
CA THR A 128 4.68 10.88 -28.86
C THR A 128 3.62 10.55 -27.82
N LEU A 129 3.89 10.89 -26.57
CA LEU A 129 3.05 10.55 -25.41
C LEU A 129 2.55 11.82 -24.72
N TYR A 130 1.36 11.74 -24.17
CA TYR A 130 0.82 12.81 -23.35
C TYR A 130 1.44 12.74 -21.94
N GLY A 131 2.40 13.62 -21.66
CA GLY A 131 3.30 13.53 -20.49
C GLY A 131 2.75 14.11 -19.18
N VAL A 132 1.45 14.46 -19.08
CA VAL A 132 0.89 15.01 -17.83
C VAL A 132 0.85 13.97 -16.72
N ASP A 133 0.55 12.71 -17.05
CA ASP A 133 0.73 11.58 -16.15
C ASP A 133 1.97 10.78 -16.58
N SER A 134 3.05 10.94 -15.80
CA SER A 134 4.32 10.29 -16.10
C SER A 134 4.26 8.76 -15.96
N ASN A 135 3.40 8.22 -15.07
CA ASN A 135 3.23 6.79 -14.90
C ASN A 135 2.56 6.17 -16.11
N THR A 136 1.44 6.77 -16.55
CA THR A 136 0.73 6.38 -17.76
C THR A 136 1.65 6.44 -18.98
N ALA A 137 2.38 7.53 -19.15
CA ALA A 137 3.31 7.70 -20.26
C ALA A 137 4.42 6.64 -20.28
N GLN A 138 5.02 6.31 -19.13
CA GLN A 138 6.04 5.26 -19.02
C GLN A 138 5.49 3.86 -19.33
N MET A 139 4.28 3.54 -18.88
CA MET A 139 3.66 2.25 -19.19
C MET A 139 3.32 2.12 -20.67
N VAL A 140 2.73 3.15 -21.28
CA VAL A 140 2.45 3.19 -22.73
C VAL A 140 3.74 3.05 -23.54
N ARG A 141 4.81 3.71 -23.11
CA ARG A 141 6.13 3.55 -23.71
C ARG A 141 6.62 2.10 -23.66
N SER A 142 6.54 1.46 -22.48
CA SER A 142 6.97 0.07 -22.32
C SER A 142 6.16 -0.90 -23.18
N TYR A 143 4.84 -0.66 -23.31
CA TYR A 143 3.97 -1.45 -24.19
C TYR A 143 4.33 -1.24 -25.65
N ALA A 144 4.57 0.00 -26.08
CA ALA A 144 4.96 0.31 -27.45
C ALA A 144 6.32 -0.31 -27.80
N GLU A 145 7.31 -0.22 -26.90
CA GLU A 145 8.62 -0.87 -27.06
C GLU A 145 8.49 -2.40 -27.16
N GLY A 146 7.62 -3.02 -26.35
CA GLY A 146 7.33 -4.45 -26.44
C GLY A 146 6.70 -4.87 -27.75
N VAL A 147 5.71 -4.12 -28.24
CA VAL A 147 5.07 -4.36 -29.55
C VAL A 147 6.08 -4.21 -30.67
N LEU A 148 6.89 -3.15 -30.64
CA LEU A 148 7.92 -2.90 -31.65
C LEU A 148 8.99 -3.99 -31.65
N GLY A 149 9.47 -4.40 -30.49
CA GLY A 149 10.45 -5.49 -30.33
C GLY A 149 9.94 -6.81 -30.91
N THR A 150 8.68 -7.18 -30.65
CA THR A 150 8.06 -8.37 -31.24
C THR A 150 7.80 -8.23 -32.73
N ALA A 151 7.49 -7.02 -33.21
CA ALA A 151 7.26 -6.73 -34.63
C ALA A 151 8.56 -6.87 -35.43
N LEU A 152 9.66 -6.28 -34.97
CA LEU A 152 10.96 -6.33 -35.61
C LEU A 152 11.64 -7.72 -35.53
N SER A 153 11.28 -8.54 -34.57
CA SER A 153 11.77 -9.91 -34.43
C SER A 153 11.05 -10.93 -35.34
N ASP A 154 9.99 -10.52 -36.08
CA ASP A 154 9.28 -11.43 -36.96
C ASP A 154 10.10 -11.73 -38.23
N PRO A 155 10.47 -13.02 -38.48
CA PRO A 155 11.22 -13.40 -39.67
C PRO A 155 10.55 -12.98 -40.99
N ARG A 156 9.22 -12.83 -41.00
CA ARG A 156 8.45 -12.42 -42.17
C ARG A 156 8.63 -10.93 -42.52
N LEU A 157 9.03 -10.10 -41.53
CA LEU A 157 9.39 -8.70 -41.75
C LEU A 157 10.87 -8.53 -42.09
N ALA A 158 11.71 -9.45 -41.60
CA ALA A 158 13.15 -9.46 -41.84
C ALA A 158 13.55 -10.15 -43.17
N SER A 159 12.60 -10.76 -43.90
CA SER A 159 12.88 -11.51 -45.14
C SER A 159 12.09 -10.97 -46.29
N PRO A 160 12.75 -10.23 -47.26
CA PRO A 160 13.20 -10.89 -48.47
C PRO A 160 14.66 -10.60 -48.91
N LEU A 161 15.51 -10.03 -48.07
CA LEU A 161 16.83 -9.57 -48.49
C LEU A 161 18.02 -10.04 -47.63
N ARG A 162 17.82 -11.01 -46.72
CA ARG A 162 18.96 -11.58 -45.99
C ARG A 162 19.60 -12.67 -46.81
N ASP A 163 20.74 -12.33 -47.41
CA ASP A 163 21.71 -13.31 -47.88
C ASP A 163 22.03 -14.32 -46.79
N SER A 164 21.95 -15.62 -47.13
CA SER A 164 21.99 -16.76 -46.24
C SER A 164 23.32 -16.99 -45.50
N SER A 165 24.24 -16.03 -45.48
CA SER A 165 25.59 -16.19 -44.91
C SER A 165 25.86 -15.49 -43.58
N SER A 166 24.93 -14.75 -43.03
CA SER A 166 25.07 -14.14 -41.70
C SER A 166 23.82 -14.35 -40.84
N ALA A 167 23.58 -15.62 -40.49
CA ALA A 167 22.57 -16.00 -39.55
C ALA A 167 23.08 -15.79 -38.09
N GLU A 168 23.28 -14.52 -37.69
CA GLU A 168 23.16 -14.16 -36.30
C GLU A 168 21.68 -14.18 -35.96
N MET A 169 21.25 -15.18 -35.20
CA MET A 169 19.88 -15.26 -34.69
C MET A 169 19.58 -13.97 -33.96
N PRO A 170 18.51 -13.23 -34.32
CA PRO A 170 18.08 -12.11 -33.51
C PRO A 170 17.82 -12.63 -32.11
N VAL A 171 18.43 -12.00 -31.11
CA VAL A 171 18.23 -12.32 -29.71
C VAL A 171 16.75 -12.17 -29.41
N GLN A 172 16.03 -13.27 -29.26
CA GLN A 172 14.66 -13.24 -28.77
C GLN A 172 14.69 -12.86 -27.29
N LEU A 173 14.37 -11.61 -27.01
CA LEU A 173 14.12 -11.16 -25.65
C LEU A 173 12.80 -11.80 -25.18
N THR A 174 12.88 -12.94 -24.52
CA THR A 174 11.74 -13.52 -23.80
C THR A 174 11.68 -12.83 -22.45
N SER A 175 10.94 -11.72 -22.35
CA SER A 175 10.67 -11.10 -21.06
C SER A 175 9.66 -11.95 -20.28
N ARG A 176 10.08 -12.49 -19.15
CA ARG A 176 9.22 -13.22 -18.22
C ARG A 176 9.03 -12.37 -16.97
N LEU A 177 7.79 -11.93 -16.71
CA LEU A 177 7.44 -11.29 -15.46
C LEU A 177 7.35 -12.36 -14.37
N TRP A 178 8.18 -12.22 -13.35
CA TRP A 178 8.16 -13.09 -12.17
C TRP A 178 7.15 -12.51 -11.15
N PHE A 179 6.40 -13.39 -10.48
CA PHE A 179 5.49 -13.08 -9.38
C PHE A 179 4.14 -12.42 -9.75
N ASN A 180 4.03 -11.68 -10.84
CA ASN A 180 2.78 -11.14 -11.35
C ASN A 180 2.74 -11.32 -12.88
N GLU A 181 2.58 -12.57 -13.31
CA GLU A 181 2.60 -12.93 -14.74
C GLU A 181 1.46 -12.27 -15.53
N ALA A 182 0.33 -12.01 -14.87
CA ALA A 182 -0.82 -11.33 -15.46
C ALA A 182 -0.65 -9.81 -15.54
N ALA A 183 0.46 -9.24 -15.03
CA ALA A 183 0.68 -7.80 -14.88
C ALA A 183 -0.55 -7.07 -14.28
N ASN A 184 -1.25 -7.73 -13.35
CA ASN A 184 -2.46 -7.20 -12.74
C ASN A 184 -2.11 -6.22 -11.63
N SER A 185 -2.44 -4.95 -11.82
CA SER A 185 -2.17 -3.89 -10.85
C SER A 185 -2.88 -4.11 -9.53
N THR A 186 -4.07 -4.71 -9.55
CA THR A 186 -4.85 -4.99 -8.35
C THR A 186 -4.08 -5.88 -7.38
N TRP A 187 -3.34 -6.89 -7.88
CA TRP A 187 -2.54 -7.79 -7.05
C TRP A 187 -1.39 -7.07 -6.33
N TYR A 188 -0.89 -5.99 -6.91
CA TYR A 188 0.14 -5.15 -6.29
C TYR A 188 -0.46 -4.14 -5.31
N LEU A 189 -1.60 -3.53 -5.68
CA LEU A 189 -2.25 -2.46 -4.91
C LEU A 189 -2.94 -2.97 -3.64
N VAL A 190 -3.67 -4.08 -3.73
CA VAL A 190 -4.49 -4.58 -2.62
C VAL A 190 -3.69 -4.85 -1.34
N PRO A 191 -2.52 -5.51 -1.36
CA PRO A 191 -1.69 -5.65 -0.15
C PRO A 191 -1.31 -4.32 0.49
N GLY A 192 -1.05 -3.30 -0.34
CA GLY A 192 -0.75 -1.96 0.14
C GLY A 192 -1.95 -1.26 0.77
N ILE A 193 -3.11 -1.38 0.14
CA ILE A 193 -4.37 -0.86 0.67
C ILE A 193 -4.70 -1.50 2.02
N LEU A 194 -4.50 -2.82 2.17
CA LEU A 194 -4.69 -3.52 3.43
C LEU A 194 -3.85 -2.88 4.56
N ILE A 195 -2.59 -2.57 4.30
CA ILE A 195 -1.71 -1.94 5.30
C ILE A 195 -2.15 -0.52 5.63
N ILE A 196 -2.50 0.29 4.63
CA ILE A 196 -2.97 1.67 4.84
C ILE A 196 -4.23 1.68 5.68
N VAL A 197 -5.20 0.87 5.29
CA VAL A 197 -6.51 0.79 5.95
C VAL A 197 -6.37 0.33 7.40
N THR A 198 -5.58 -0.71 7.62
CA THR A 198 -5.24 -1.23 8.95
C THR A 198 -4.57 -0.15 9.79
N SER A 199 -3.55 0.52 9.25
CA SER A 199 -2.83 1.58 9.95
C SER A 199 -3.75 2.70 10.44
N VAL A 200 -4.60 3.20 9.56
CA VAL A 200 -5.53 4.30 9.87
C VAL A 200 -6.58 3.87 10.88
N SER A 201 -7.27 2.76 10.62
CA SER A 201 -8.38 2.31 11.47
C SER A 201 -7.93 1.96 12.88
N GLU A 202 -6.81 1.27 13.01
CA GLU A 202 -6.29 0.83 14.30
C GLU A 202 -5.70 1.97 15.12
N SER A 203 -4.93 2.85 14.47
CA SER A 203 -4.40 4.02 15.13
C SER A 203 -5.52 4.97 15.57
N PHE A 204 -6.56 5.12 14.74
CA PHE A 204 -7.76 5.87 15.09
C PHE A 204 -8.50 5.27 16.29
N LEU A 205 -8.77 3.95 16.27
CA LEU A 205 -9.41 3.27 17.41
C LEU A 205 -8.60 3.43 18.70
N GLY A 206 -7.28 3.21 18.64
CA GLY A 206 -6.38 3.37 19.78
C GLY A 206 -6.40 4.81 20.32
N SER A 207 -6.49 5.82 19.44
CA SER A 207 -6.48 7.23 19.84
C SER A 207 -7.71 7.65 20.65
N LEU A 208 -8.84 7.02 20.43
CA LEU A 208 -10.09 7.33 21.14
C LEU A 208 -10.08 6.85 22.60
N VAL A 209 -9.40 5.76 22.91
CA VAL A 209 -9.66 4.99 24.14
C VAL A 209 -9.27 5.76 25.39
N ILE A 210 -8.04 6.28 25.46
CA ILE A 210 -7.55 6.98 26.66
C ILE A 210 -8.04 8.41 26.67
N ALA A 211 -8.05 9.10 25.52
CA ALA A 211 -8.48 10.47 25.38
C ALA A 211 -9.95 10.64 25.82
N ARG A 212 -10.82 9.68 25.42
CA ARG A 212 -12.23 9.67 25.85
C ARG A 212 -12.40 9.56 27.37
N GLU A 213 -11.60 8.72 28.03
CA GLU A 213 -11.62 8.60 29.48
C GLU A 213 -11.05 9.85 30.17
N CYS A 214 -10.06 10.50 29.57
CA CYS A 214 -9.55 11.77 30.06
C CYS A 214 -10.61 12.87 30.02
N GLU A 215 -11.31 13.04 28.90
CA GLU A 215 -12.35 14.06 28.74
C GLU A 215 -13.56 13.81 29.64
N ARG A 216 -13.93 12.54 29.86
CA ARG A 216 -15.03 12.16 30.75
C ARG A 216 -14.65 12.16 32.23
N GLY A 217 -13.38 12.39 32.57
CA GLY A 217 -12.88 12.34 33.94
C GLY A 217 -12.80 10.93 34.55
N THR A 218 -13.19 9.89 33.81
CA THR A 218 -13.22 8.49 34.31
C THR A 218 -11.83 7.88 34.49
N LEU A 219 -10.80 8.45 33.85
CA LEU A 219 -9.43 7.99 34.01
C LEU A 219 -8.93 8.18 35.45
N HIS A 220 -9.33 9.25 36.13
CA HIS A 220 -8.98 9.48 37.54
C HIS A 220 -9.60 8.41 38.44
N ALA A 221 -10.86 8.05 38.20
CA ALA A 221 -11.51 6.95 38.93
C ALA A 221 -10.80 5.60 38.72
N LEU A 222 -10.32 5.36 37.48
CA LEU A 222 -9.56 4.17 37.16
C LEU A 222 -8.20 4.13 37.88
N PHE A 223 -7.53 5.26 38.03
CA PHE A 223 -6.28 5.37 38.80
C PHE A 223 -6.47 5.18 40.31
N ALA A 224 -7.66 5.48 40.84
CA ALA A 224 -8.01 5.19 42.25
C ALA A 224 -8.15 3.69 42.53
N THR A 225 -8.34 2.86 41.49
CA THR A 225 -8.40 1.40 41.65
C THR A 225 -7.01 0.79 41.91
N PRO A 226 -6.92 -0.39 42.53
CA PRO A 226 -5.64 -1.05 42.77
C PRO A 226 -5.05 -1.74 41.52
N ALA A 227 -5.55 -1.42 40.30
CA ALA A 227 -5.04 -1.95 39.04
C ALA A 227 -3.70 -1.33 38.67
N SER A 228 -2.78 -2.12 38.10
CA SER A 228 -1.50 -1.62 37.60
C SER A 228 -1.65 -0.91 36.25
N SER A 229 -0.72 -0.02 35.92
CA SER A 229 -0.74 0.66 34.60
C SER A 229 -0.66 -0.33 33.42
N LEU A 230 0.03 -1.46 33.61
CA LEU A 230 0.10 -2.52 32.61
C LEU A 230 -1.25 -3.22 32.41
N GLU A 231 -1.97 -3.52 33.49
CA GLU A 231 -3.32 -4.11 33.42
C GLU A 231 -4.29 -3.19 32.71
N ILE A 232 -4.21 -1.88 32.99
CA ILE A 232 -5.03 -0.86 32.34
C ILE A 232 -4.69 -0.78 30.85
N LEU A 233 -3.40 -0.71 30.49
CA LEU A 233 -2.98 -0.60 29.11
C LEU A 233 -3.37 -1.82 28.27
N LEU A 234 -3.07 -3.03 28.75
CA LEU A 234 -3.40 -4.26 28.03
C LEU A 234 -4.91 -4.50 27.92
N SER A 235 -5.68 -4.13 28.95
CA SER A 235 -7.15 -4.24 28.89
C SER A 235 -7.76 -3.35 27.79
N LYS A 236 -7.10 -2.26 27.41
CA LYS A 236 -7.52 -1.33 26.35
C LYS A 236 -6.99 -1.76 24.98
N LEU A 237 -5.73 -2.19 24.92
CA LEU A 237 -5.08 -2.62 23.69
C LEU A 237 -5.78 -3.82 23.05
N ILE A 238 -6.04 -4.87 23.85
CA ILE A 238 -6.53 -6.15 23.35
C ILE A 238 -7.88 -6.03 22.62
N PRO A 239 -8.91 -5.37 23.18
CA PRO A 239 -10.18 -5.23 22.47
C PRO A 239 -10.09 -4.35 21.23
N CYS A 240 -9.27 -3.27 21.26
CA CYS A 240 -9.04 -2.43 20.11
C CYS A 240 -8.36 -3.18 18.96
N ALA A 241 -7.24 -3.85 19.27
CA ALA A 241 -6.54 -4.70 18.31
C ALA A 241 -7.42 -5.86 17.81
N GLY A 242 -8.29 -6.40 18.67
CA GLY A 242 -9.21 -7.46 18.31
C GLY A 242 -10.25 -7.03 17.25
N ILE A 243 -10.89 -5.87 17.40
CA ILE A 243 -11.84 -5.35 16.39
C ILE A 243 -11.11 -4.99 15.11
N ALA A 244 -9.97 -4.36 15.21
CA ALA A 244 -9.17 -3.96 14.06
C ALA A 244 -8.68 -5.20 13.27
N LEU A 245 -8.25 -6.26 13.95
CA LEU A 245 -7.93 -7.55 13.33
C LEU A 245 -9.14 -8.17 12.62
N LEU A 246 -10.34 -8.08 13.21
CA LEU A 246 -11.56 -8.53 12.53
C LEU A 246 -11.78 -7.72 11.24
N GLY A 247 -11.58 -6.41 11.27
CA GLY A 247 -11.63 -5.55 10.09
C GLY A 247 -10.58 -5.96 9.04
N PHE A 248 -9.35 -6.22 9.47
CA PHE A 248 -8.30 -6.74 8.59
C PHE A 248 -8.69 -8.07 7.94
N PHE A 249 -9.22 -9.03 8.72
CA PHE A 249 -9.64 -10.32 8.17
C PHE A 249 -10.81 -10.21 7.20
N LEU A 250 -11.76 -9.31 7.45
CA LEU A 250 -12.83 -9.03 6.49
C LEU A 250 -12.25 -8.46 5.18
N CYS A 251 -11.35 -7.52 5.27
CA CYS A 251 -10.65 -6.97 4.10
C CYS A 251 -9.80 -8.03 3.39
N LEU A 252 -9.13 -8.91 4.14
CA LEU A 252 -8.36 -10.03 3.59
C LEU A 252 -9.26 -11.00 2.83
N PHE A 253 -10.41 -11.36 3.40
CA PHE A 253 -11.39 -12.22 2.74
C PHE A 253 -11.90 -11.59 1.44
N MET A 254 -12.17 -10.28 1.44
CA MET A 254 -12.55 -9.54 0.24
C MET A 254 -11.40 -9.47 -0.77
N ALA A 255 -10.16 -9.29 -0.32
CA ALA A 255 -8.98 -9.27 -1.19
C ALA A 255 -8.81 -10.57 -1.97
N ILE A 256 -9.00 -11.70 -1.31
CA ILE A 256 -8.89 -13.03 -1.94
C ILE A 256 -10.15 -13.36 -2.75
N GLY A 257 -11.35 -13.14 -2.19
CA GLY A 257 -12.60 -13.57 -2.81
C GLY A 257 -13.12 -12.66 -3.91
N LEU A 258 -12.97 -11.33 -3.77
CA LEU A 258 -13.52 -10.36 -4.71
C LEU A 258 -12.45 -9.85 -5.70
N PHE A 259 -11.24 -9.59 -5.21
CA PHE A 259 -10.14 -9.07 -6.03
C PHE A 259 -9.23 -10.17 -6.58
N GLU A 260 -9.52 -11.45 -6.25
CA GLU A 260 -8.78 -12.62 -6.73
C GLU A 260 -7.26 -12.52 -6.54
N VAL A 261 -6.84 -11.86 -5.44
CA VAL A 261 -5.41 -11.71 -5.15
C VAL A 261 -4.86 -13.08 -4.73
N PRO A 262 -3.84 -13.61 -5.42
CA PRO A 262 -3.30 -14.91 -5.11
C PRO A 262 -2.55 -14.90 -3.77
N LEU A 263 -2.77 -15.89 -2.93
CA LEU A 263 -1.98 -16.13 -1.73
C LEU A 263 -0.98 -17.25 -2.01
N ARG A 264 0.27 -16.88 -2.30
CA ARG A 264 1.33 -17.83 -2.67
C ARG A 264 2.23 -18.20 -1.51
N GLY A 265 2.26 -17.39 -0.48
CA GLY A 265 3.12 -17.57 0.70
C GLY A 265 2.45 -18.25 1.88
N SER A 266 3.17 -18.29 3.00
CA SER A 266 2.71 -18.93 4.22
C SER A 266 1.63 -18.11 4.92
N ILE A 267 0.48 -18.74 5.19
CA ILE A 267 -0.61 -18.17 5.98
C ILE A 267 -0.12 -17.82 7.39
N PHE A 268 0.79 -18.61 7.95
CA PHE A 268 1.36 -18.35 9.27
C PHE A 268 2.05 -16.99 9.33
N TRP A 269 2.91 -16.67 8.36
CA TRP A 269 3.59 -15.38 8.30
C TRP A 269 2.65 -14.22 8.01
N LEU A 270 1.62 -14.44 7.19
CA LEU A 270 0.59 -13.44 6.93
C LEU A 270 -0.17 -13.08 8.21
N LEU A 271 -0.63 -14.09 8.97
CA LEU A 271 -1.33 -13.89 10.23
C LEU A 271 -0.42 -13.24 11.29
N THR A 272 0.85 -13.65 11.35
CA THR A 272 1.83 -13.07 12.27
C THR A 272 2.05 -11.60 11.97
N THR A 273 2.25 -11.24 10.70
CA THR A 273 2.41 -9.85 10.27
C THR A 273 1.17 -9.03 10.59
N ALA A 274 -0.02 -9.54 10.27
CA ALA A 274 -1.27 -8.88 10.58
C ALA A 274 -1.41 -8.60 12.08
N PHE A 275 -1.20 -9.60 12.92
CA PHE A 275 -1.30 -9.45 14.38
C PHE A 275 -0.29 -8.47 14.96
N LEU A 276 0.98 -8.57 14.55
CA LEU A 276 2.03 -7.68 15.05
C LEU A 276 1.82 -6.24 14.58
N TYR A 277 1.44 -6.07 13.31
CA TYR A 277 1.20 -4.75 12.76
C TYR A 277 -0.03 -4.08 13.36
N SER A 278 -1.14 -4.82 13.52
CA SER A 278 -2.32 -4.36 14.25
C SER A 278 -1.97 -3.90 15.65
N THR A 279 -1.18 -4.70 16.37
CA THR A 279 -0.74 -4.34 17.72
C THR A 279 0.11 -3.06 17.70
N ALA A 280 1.00 -2.89 16.73
CA ALA A 280 1.86 -1.71 16.62
C ALA A 280 1.06 -0.44 16.29
N ALA A 281 0.11 -0.52 15.35
CA ALA A 281 -0.73 0.61 14.96
C ALA A 281 -1.70 1.03 16.09
N ALA A 282 -2.31 0.07 16.77
CA ALA A 282 -3.14 0.34 17.95
C ALA A 282 -2.32 0.94 19.10
N ALA A 283 -1.09 0.46 19.32
CA ALA A 283 -0.18 1.00 20.34
C ALA A 283 0.24 2.44 20.02
N LEU A 284 0.49 2.77 18.76
CA LEU A 284 0.73 4.16 18.32
C LEU A 284 -0.46 5.05 18.65
N GLY A 285 -1.69 4.62 18.33
CA GLY A 285 -2.91 5.35 18.66
C GLY A 285 -3.07 5.56 20.18
N LEU A 286 -2.85 4.52 20.98
CA LEU A 286 -2.89 4.62 22.45
C LEU A 286 -1.82 5.57 22.99
N PHE A 287 -0.62 5.59 22.41
CA PHE A 287 0.45 6.52 22.80
C PHE A 287 0.02 7.98 22.55
N ILE A 288 -0.52 8.27 21.36
CA ILE A 288 -1.03 9.61 21.02
C ILE A 288 -2.18 9.99 21.95
N SER A 289 -3.10 9.08 22.19
CA SER A 289 -4.24 9.24 23.10
C SER A 289 -3.82 9.64 24.53
N ALA A 290 -2.83 8.94 25.09
CA ALA A 290 -2.29 9.21 26.41
C ALA A 290 -1.59 10.56 26.51
N LYS A 291 -0.94 11.00 25.43
CA LYS A 291 -0.19 12.26 25.37
C LYS A 291 -1.09 13.48 25.18
N VAL A 292 -2.05 13.38 24.27
CA VAL A 292 -2.89 14.52 23.84
C VAL A 292 -4.09 14.74 24.75
N LYS A 293 -4.70 13.68 25.29
CA LYS A 293 -5.84 13.70 26.24
C LYS A 293 -7.14 14.32 25.73
N SER A 294 -7.19 14.81 24.48
CA SER A 294 -8.39 15.28 23.81
C SER A 294 -8.74 14.33 22.67
N GLN A 295 -10.01 13.90 22.58
CA GLN A 295 -10.46 12.95 21.55
C GLN A 295 -10.23 13.51 20.16
N PHE A 296 -10.68 14.73 19.91
CA PHE A 296 -10.58 15.36 18.60
C PHE A 296 -9.13 15.46 18.12
N LEU A 297 -8.26 16.08 18.93
CA LEU A 297 -6.86 16.25 18.59
C LEU A 297 -6.10 14.91 18.51
N ALA A 298 -6.42 13.97 19.40
CA ALA A 298 -5.77 12.64 19.38
C ALA A 298 -6.11 11.86 18.11
N THR A 299 -7.35 11.92 17.64
CA THR A 299 -7.76 11.25 16.41
C THR A 299 -7.16 11.91 15.18
N GLU A 300 -7.15 13.22 15.10
CA GLU A 300 -6.57 13.96 13.98
C GLU A 300 -5.06 13.70 13.85
N ILE A 301 -4.32 13.84 14.96
CA ILE A 301 -2.88 13.55 14.99
C ILE A 301 -2.62 12.08 14.65
N SER A 302 -3.46 11.16 15.13
CA SER A 302 -3.32 9.72 14.91
C SER A 302 -3.50 9.34 13.45
N ILE A 303 -4.51 9.91 12.79
CA ILE A 303 -4.72 9.73 11.36
C ILE A 303 -3.53 10.27 10.56
N MET A 304 -3.09 11.49 10.86
CA MET A 304 -1.93 12.07 10.18
C MET A 304 -0.64 11.26 10.39
N ALA A 305 -0.38 10.83 11.64
CA ALA A 305 0.82 10.08 11.99
C ALA A 305 0.82 8.65 11.45
N SER A 306 -0.35 8.08 11.16
CA SER A 306 -0.47 6.74 10.57
C SER A 306 -0.60 6.77 9.05
N PHE A 307 -1.49 7.60 8.50
CA PHE A 307 -1.81 7.63 7.07
C PHE A 307 -0.64 8.15 6.23
N LEU A 308 -0.10 9.33 6.55
CA LEU A 308 0.94 9.94 5.74
C LEU A 308 2.21 9.08 5.63
N PRO A 309 2.80 8.58 6.74
CA PRO A 309 3.95 7.71 6.62
C PRO A 309 3.63 6.39 5.92
N THR A 310 2.45 5.80 6.18
CA THR A 310 2.08 4.55 5.54
C THR A 310 1.90 4.72 4.04
N MET A 311 1.30 5.80 3.58
CA MET A 311 1.09 6.06 2.15
C MET A 311 2.39 6.43 1.43
N MET A 312 3.21 7.31 2.03
CA MET A 312 4.38 7.90 1.37
C MET A 312 5.67 7.12 1.61
N LEU A 313 5.86 6.61 2.84
CA LEU A 313 7.14 6.04 3.29
C LEU A 313 7.13 4.52 3.43
N SER A 314 6.04 3.83 3.09
CA SER A 314 5.98 2.36 3.17
C SER A 314 6.51 1.64 1.93
N GLY A 315 6.75 2.35 0.83
CA GLY A 315 7.00 1.72 -0.47
C GLY A 315 5.73 1.28 -1.20
N PHE A 316 4.57 1.86 -0.81
CA PHE A 316 3.31 1.62 -1.51
C PHE A 316 3.20 2.44 -2.79
N LEU A 317 3.34 3.77 -2.67
CA LEU A 317 3.17 4.69 -3.80
C LEU A 317 4.45 4.80 -4.62
N PHE A 318 5.60 4.86 -3.95
CA PHE A 318 6.93 4.97 -4.57
C PHE A 318 7.83 3.87 -4.02
N ASP A 319 8.66 3.28 -4.89
CA ASP A 319 9.71 2.38 -4.42
C ASP A 319 10.73 3.20 -3.58
N LEU A 320 10.97 2.77 -2.35
CA LEU A 320 11.91 3.42 -1.44
C LEU A 320 13.34 3.48 -2.00
N ARG A 321 13.67 2.62 -2.96
CA ARG A 321 14.96 2.63 -3.66
C ARG A 321 15.08 3.74 -4.70
N SER A 322 13.94 4.31 -5.13
CA SER A 322 13.88 5.36 -6.16
C SER A 322 13.86 6.77 -5.58
N VAL A 323 13.79 6.91 -4.26
CA VAL A 323 13.80 8.20 -3.56
C VAL A 323 15.20 8.56 -3.05
N PRO A 324 15.48 9.85 -2.72
CA PRO A 324 16.76 10.24 -2.12
C PRO A 324 17.06 9.45 -0.84
N GLU A 325 18.33 9.15 -0.59
CA GLU A 325 18.80 8.32 0.52
C GLU A 325 18.24 8.72 1.89
N TRP A 326 18.12 10.00 2.18
CA TRP A 326 17.58 10.49 3.45
C TRP A 326 16.10 10.15 3.65
N ILE A 327 15.29 10.10 2.57
CA ILE A 327 13.89 9.67 2.60
C ILE A 327 13.83 8.15 2.80
N GLU A 328 14.68 7.40 2.13
CA GLU A 328 14.80 5.95 2.31
C GLU A 328 15.11 5.59 3.77
N TRP A 329 16.08 6.27 4.39
CA TRP A 329 16.42 6.10 5.80
C TRP A 329 15.23 6.35 6.72
N ILE A 330 14.50 7.44 6.48
CA ILE A 330 13.28 7.73 7.24
C ILE A 330 12.22 6.63 7.01
N GLY A 331 11.97 6.23 5.76
CA GLY A 331 11.00 5.18 5.43
C GLY A 331 11.31 3.85 6.12
N ARG A 332 12.59 3.46 6.17
CA ARG A 332 13.05 2.26 6.87
C ARG A 332 12.88 2.31 8.40
N LEU A 333 12.65 3.47 8.99
CA LEU A 333 12.35 3.61 10.41
C LEU A 333 10.88 3.26 10.73
N PHE A 334 9.98 3.35 9.74
CA PHE A 334 8.56 3.19 9.95
C PHE A 334 8.10 1.73 9.80
N PRO A 335 7.33 1.18 10.78
CA PRO A 335 6.82 -0.19 10.76
C PRO A 335 5.97 -0.58 9.54
N PRO A 336 5.16 0.34 8.94
CA PRO A 336 4.38 0.03 7.75
C PRO A 336 5.18 -0.47 6.56
N ALA A 337 6.43 -0.04 6.38
CA ALA A 337 7.29 -0.48 5.28
C ALA A 337 7.56 -1.99 5.36
N TYR A 338 7.90 -2.49 6.55
CA TYR A 338 8.17 -3.90 6.80
C TYR A 338 6.91 -4.77 6.73
N ALA A 339 5.78 -4.24 7.25
CA ALA A 339 4.50 -4.92 7.16
C ALA A 339 4.03 -5.05 5.71
N LEU A 340 4.15 -3.99 4.90
CA LEU A 340 3.82 -4.01 3.47
C LEU A 340 4.69 -4.99 2.70
N GLN A 341 6.00 -4.97 2.94
CA GLN A 341 6.93 -5.91 2.31
C GLN A 341 6.57 -7.34 2.63
N SER A 342 6.24 -7.65 3.90
CA SER A 342 5.81 -8.98 4.30
C SER A 342 4.51 -9.41 3.62
N LEU A 343 3.51 -8.51 3.50
CA LEU A 343 2.28 -8.82 2.79
C LEU A 343 2.55 -9.06 1.29
N LYS A 344 3.35 -8.22 0.65
CA LYS A 344 3.73 -8.41 -0.77
C LYS A 344 4.43 -9.77 -0.98
N ILE A 345 5.31 -10.16 -0.07
CA ILE A 345 5.96 -11.49 -0.11
C ILE A 345 4.92 -12.59 0.03
N CYS A 346 4.02 -12.52 1.01
CA CYS A 346 3.00 -13.54 1.24
C CYS A 346 1.99 -13.65 0.08
N PHE A 347 1.61 -12.54 -0.54
CA PHE A 347 0.65 -12.59 -1.64
C PHE A 347 1.29 -12.95 -2.98
N LEU A 348 2.46 -12.41 -3.31
CA LEU A 348 3.00 -12.44 -4.66
C LEU A 348 4.16 -13.43 -4.84
N SER A 349 5.18 -13.40 -3.96
CA SER A 349 6.41 -14.16 -4.18
C SER A 349 6.46 -15.52 -3.49
N GLY A 350 5.79 -15.66 -2.36
CA GLY A 350 5.65 -16.97 -1.68
C GLY A 350 6.88 -17.53 -0.98
N GLY A 351 7.99 -16.79 -0.88
CA GLY A 351 9.22 -17.31 -0.30
C GLY A 351 10.05 -16.25 0.43
N ASN A 352 11.03 -16.65 1.20
CA ASN A 352 11.98 -15.90 2.01
C ASN A 352 11.55 -15.73 3.48
N GLU A 353 11.53 -16.86 4.20
CA GLU A 353 11.17 -16.89 5.63
C GLU A 353 12.10 -16.03 6.49
N SER A 354 13.38 -15.91 6.14
CA SER A 354 14.34 -15.11 6.91
C SER A 354 14.01 -13.62 6.85
N GLU A 355 13.55 -13.14 5.71
CA GLU A 355 13.12 -11.74 5.52
C GLU A 355 11.81 -11.47 6.25
N LEU A 356 10.85 -12.40 6.17
CA LEU A 356 9.59 -12.32 6.91
C LEU A 356 9.82 -12.28 8.43
N ALA A 357 10.74 -13.09 8.95
CA ALA A 357 11.11 -13.09 10.36
C ALA A 357 11.75 -11.76 10.79
N MET A 358 12.66 -11.20 9.98
CA MET A 358 13.27 -9.90 10.25
C MET A 358 12.23 -8.78 10.25
N ASN A 359 11.36 -8.75 9.26
CA ASN A 359 10.28 -7.77 9.18
C ASN A 359 9.34 -7.86 10.39
N ALA A 360 8.95 -9.09 10.78
CA ALA A 360 8.13 -9.33 11.97
C ALA A 360 8.81 -8.83 13.24
N LEU A 361 10.13 -9.04 13.37
CA LEU A 361 10.90 -8.55 14.51
C LEU A 361 10.88 -7.02 14.62
N VAL A 362 11.10 -6.32 13.50
CA VAL A 362 11.06 -4.84 13.48
C VAL A 362 9.69 -4.31 13.87
N VAL A 363 8.63 -4.90 13.32
CA VAL A 363 7.24 -4.53 13.66
C VAL A 363 6.94 -4.80 15.14
N ALA A 364 7.38 -5.95 15.67
CA ALA A 364 7.23 -6.28 17.10
C ALA A 364 7.96 -5.30 18.01
N LEU A 365 9.21 -4.93 17.66
CA LEU A 365 9.99 -3.96 18.42
C LEU A 365 9.31 -2.59 18.45
N SER A 366 8.72 -2.16 17.35
CA SER A 366 7.96 -0.91 17.28
C SER A 366 6.71 -0.94 18.16
N ALA A 367 5.97 -2.05 18.18
CA ALA A 367 4.83 -2.24 19.06
C ALA A 367 5.24 -2.12 20.53
N VAL A 368 6.31 -2.82 20.92
CA VAL A 368 6.87 -2.76 22.28
C VAL A 368 7.31 -1.34 22.63
N LEU A 369 7.95 -0.63 21.72
CA LEU A 369 8.37 0.76 21.93
C LEU A 369 7.18 1.67 22.24
N PHE A 370 6.13 1.65 21.43
CA PHE A 370 4.94 2.49 21.66
C PHE A 370 4.21 2.10 22.93
N LEU A 371 4.13 0.80 23.25
CA LEU A 371 3.55 0.35 24.53
C LEU A 371 4.35 0.82 25.73
N MET A 372 5.68 0.76 25.68
CA MET A 372 6.54 1.27 26.75
C MET A 372 6.40 2.78 26.93
N LEU A 373 6.33 3.54 25.82
CA LEU A 373 6.10 4.98 25.87
C LEU A 373 4.74 5.30 26.49
N THR A 374 3.70 4.55 26.13
CA THR A 374 2.36 4.71 26.71
C THR A 374 2.35 4.38 28.21
N LEU A 375 3.03 3.31 28.63
CA LEU A 375 3.16 2.96 30.04
C LEU A 375 3.83 4.06 30.86
N LYS A 376 4.88 4.69 30.32
CA LYS A 376 5.54 5.83 30.98
C LYS A 376 4.59 7.03 31.16
N LEU A 377 3.72 7.28 30.17
CA LEU A 377 2.74 8.37 30.25
C LEU A 377 1.59 8.06 31.22
N LEU A 378 1.16 6.79 31.30
CA LEU A 378 0.12 6.31 32.21
C LEU A 378 0.65 6.08 33.64
N GLY A 379 1.95 6.30 33.89
CA GLY A 379 2.56 6.09 35.20
C GLY A 379 1.73 6.73 36.30
N LYS A 380 1.21 5.88 37.20
CA LYS A 380 0.48 6.33 38.41
C LYS A 380 1.42 7.22 39.22
N ARG A 381 1.25 8.55 39.08
CA ARG A 381 1.74 9.45 40.15
C ARG A 381 0.79 9.24 41.32
N PRO A 382 1.30 8.82 42.50
CA PRO A 382 0.47 8.89 43.68
C PRO A 382 -0.08 10.30 43.76
N ALA A 383 -1.41 10.43 43.87
CA ALA A 383 -2.01 11.73 44.07
C ALA A 383 -1.30 12.32 45.32
N LYS A 384 -0.49 13.35 45.13
CA LYS A 384 -0.18 14.27 46.20
C LYS A 384 -1.52 14.87 46.59
N ILE A 385 -2.08 14.36 47.66
CA ILE A 385 -3.16 15.04 48.38
C ILE A 385 -2.47 16.30 48.89
N GLU A 386 -2.58 17.40 48.11
CA GLU A 386 -2.44 18.75 48.66
C GLU A 386 -3.61 18.89 49.64
N LEU A 387 -3.40 18.48 50.86
CA LEU A 387 -4.16 18.99 51.98
C LEU A 387 -3.86 20.52 51.93
N LYS A 388 -4.74 21.30 51.28
CA LYS A 388 -4.87 22.68 51.64
C LYS A 388 -5.28 22.68 53.10
N GLU A 389 -4.34 22.91 53.94
CA GLU A 389 -4.57 23.50 55.28
C GLU A 389 -5.13 24.88 55.03
N ASP A 390 -6.47 24.97 54.91
CA ASP A 390 -7.18 26.19 55.24
C ASP A 390 -7.18 26.27 56.77
N ALA A 391 -6.08 26.80 57.29
CA ALA A 391 -6.01 27.28 58.65
C ALA A 391 -6.39 28.77 58.64
N SER A 392 -7.58 28.96 59.23
CA SER A 392 -8.10 30.19 59.94
C SER A 392 -7.88 31.56 59.32
#